data_af665e8bbf7abeecac8cb09e68995207
#
_entry.id   af665e8bbf7abeecac8cb09e68995207
#
_cell.length_a   1.000
_cell.length_b   1.000
_cell.length_c   1.000
_cell.angle_alpha   90.00
_cell.angle_beta   90.00
_cell.angle_gamma   90.00
#
_symmetry.space_group_name_H-M   'P 1'
#
loop_
_entity.id
_entity.type
_entity.pdbx_description
1 polymer ?
#
loop_
_entity_poly.entity_id
_entity_poly.type
_entity_poly.pdbx_seq_one_letter_code
_entity_poly.pdbx_strand_id
1 'polypeptide(L)'
;MIIGIPKEIKNNENRVSMTPAGVRELVQRGHTVYVQHTAGINSGFADKDYEKAGAQILPTIEEVYAIAEMIVKVKEPIACEYPLVREGQLVFTYFHFACDQELTEAMMKSKSVCLAYETVVDKNGALPLLVPMSEVAGRMGCQEGARFLEKPQGGRGILLGGVPGVKPAKVLVLGGGIVGTNAALMAAGLGADVTICDISLPRLRHLSEIMPKNVKTLFSSTYNIEQELPTTDLVIGAVLIPGAKTPHLVTKDMLQLMRKGSVLVDVAIDQGGCFETSHPTTHAEPIYEVDGIVHYCVANIPGAVPCTSTLALTNATLPYVLRLADMGWEKACEADPGLKKGLNIVNGKIVFPAVAEAFGWEME
;
A
#
# COMPACT_ATOMS: atom_id res chain seq x y z
N MET A 1 -19.06 21.88 0.83
CA MET A 1 -19.22 20.40 0.78
C MET A 1 -19.18 19.84 2.20
N ILE A 2 -19.97 18.80 2.45
CA ILE A 2 -19.94 18.03 3.70
C ILE A 2 -19.10 16.79 3.50
N ILE A 3 -18.02 16.63 4.29
CA ILE A 3 -17.06 15.54 4.20
C ILE A 3 -17.22 14.61 5.40
N GLY A 4 -17.32 13.31 5.15
CA GLY A 4 -17.40 12.28 6.18
C GLY A 4 -16.13 11.44 6.24
N ILE A 5 -15.61 11.27 7.45
CA ILE A 5 -14.44 10.45 7.76
C ILE A 5 -14.88 9.31 8.68
N PRO A 6 -15.31 8.16 8.13
CA PRO A 6 -15.68 7.02 8.95
C PRO A 6 -14.43 6.36 9.54
N LYS A 7 -14.63 5.60 10.61
CA LYS A 7 -13.63 4.71 11.18
C LYS A 7 -13.46 3.50 10.27
N GLU A 8 -12.23 3.11 10.03
CA GLU A 8 -11.95 1.86 9.34
C GLU A 8 -12.30 0.65 10.23
N ILE A 9 -13.01 -0.30 9.64
CA ILE A 9 -13.53 -1.49 10.33
C ILE A 9 -13.00 -2.81 9.77
N LYS A 10 -12.20 -2.74 8.68
CA LYS A 10 -11.52 -3.92 8.14
C LYS A 10 -10.49 -4.43 9.15
N ASN A 11 -10.35 -5.75 9.23
CA ASN A 11 -9.45 -6.37 10.20
C ASN A 11 -8.02 -5.85 10.06
N ASN A 12 -7.40 -5.49 11.18
CA ASN A 12 -6.04 -4.90 11.26
C ASN A 12 -5.88 -3.58 10.50
N GLU A 13 -6.96 -2.86 10.15
CA GLU A 13 -6.89 -1.52 9.61
C GLU A 13 -7.09 -0.48 10.71
N ASN A 14 -6.01 0.21 11.03
CA ASN A 14 -5.94 1.19 12.12
C ASN A 14 -5.62 2.61 11.63
N ARG A 15 -5.46 2.77 10.31
CA ARG A 15 -5.24 4.08 9.69
C ARG A 15 -6.54 4.87 9.66
N VAL A 16 -6.42 6.18 9.48
CA VAL A 16 -7.55 7.07 9.22
C VAL A 16 -7.25 7.91 7.97
N SER A 17 -8.26 8.20 7.19
CA SER A 17 -8.11 8.87 5.88
C SER A 17 -7.82 10.37 5.97
N MET A 18 -7.97 10.98 7.15
CA MET A 18 -7.74 12.41 7.35
C MET A 18 -7.14 12.68 8.73
N THR A 19 -6.14 13.57 8.77
CA THR A 19 -5.55 14.06 10.02
C THR A 19 -6.29 15.29 10.52
N PRO A 20 -6.16 15.67 11.82
CA PRO A 20 -6.67 16.96 12.31
C PRO A 20 -6.14 18.16 11.52
N ALA A 21 -4.89 18.10 11.02
CA ALA A 21 -4.33 19.15 10.16
C ALA A 21 -5.11 19.28 8.84
N GLY A 22 -5.43 18.15 8.19
CA GLY A 22 -6.24 18.17 6.97
C GLY A 22 -7.67 18.65 7.21
N VAL A 23 -8.27 18.26 8.33
CA VAL A 23 -9.58 18.79 8.76
C VAL A 23 -9.55 20.31 8.88
N ARG A 24 -8.51 20.84 9.51
CA ARG A 24 -8.36 22.30 9.68
C ARG A 24 -8.31 23.02 8.32
N GLU A 25 -7.57 22.47 7.34
CA GLU A 25 -7.52 23.03 5.99
C GLU A 25 -8.90 23.05 5.31
N LEU A 26 -9.66 21.96 5.43
CA LEU A 26 -11.01 21.86 4.87
C LEU A 26 -11.97 22.87 5.54
N VAL A 27 -11.94 22.97 6.87
CA VAL A 27 -12.80 23.89 7.62
C VAL A 27 -12.46 25.35 7.31
N GLN A 28 -11.18 25.70 7.17
CA GLN A 28 -10.75 27.06 6.79
C GLN A 28 -11.21 27.47 5.40
N ARG A 29 -11.47 26.49 4.51
CA ARG A 29 -12.05 26.70 3.18
C ARG A 29 -13.58 26.71 3.16
N GLY A 30 -14.22 26.63 4.33
CA GLY A 30 -15.68 26.70 4.49
C GLY A 30 -16.39 25.35 4.29
N HIS A 31 -15.67 24.23 4.34
CA HIS A 31 -16.27 22.91 4.32
C HIS A 31 -16.65 22.45 5.71
N THR A 32 -17.65 21.57 5.82
CA THR A 32 -18.04 20.91 7.06
C THR A 32 -17.47 19.51 7.10
N VAL A 33 -16.80 19.14 8.17
CA VAL A 33 -16.17 17.83 8.33
C VAL A 33 -16.77 17.09 9.51
N TYR A 34 -17.25 15.89 9.26
CA TYR A 34 -17.70 14.93 10.27
C TYR A 34 -16.73 13.78 10.38
N VAL A 35 -16.32 13.45 11.59
CA VAL A 35 -15.42 12.33 11.88
C VAL A 35 -16.13 11.36 12.79
N GLN A 36 -16.09 10.08 12.47
CA GLN A 36 -16.67 9.08 13.37
C GLN A 36 -15.88 9.00 14.66
N HIS A 37 -16.58 8.80 15.77
CA HIS A 37 -15.99 8.59 17.09
C HIS A 37 -14.87 7.54 17.05
N THR A 38 -13.73 7.88 17.61
CA THR A 38 -12.51 7.06 17.67
C THR A 38 -11.88 6.69 16.32
N ALA A 39 -12.24 7.33 15.21
CA ALA A 39 -11.68 6.99 13.88
C ALA A 39 -10.15 7.14 13.83
N GLY A 40 -9.58 8.14 14.48
CA GLY A 40 -8.14 8.41 14.47
C GLY A 40 -7.34 7.83 15.63
N ILE A 41 -8.00 7.21 16.63
CA ILE A 41 -7.35 6.86 17.90
C ILE A 41 -6.12 5.96 17.75
N ASN A 42 -6.21 4.97 16.88
CA ASN A 42 -5.12 4.03 16.62
C ASN A 42 -3.99 4.61 15.74
N SER A 43 -4.23 5.77 15.14
CA SER A 43 -3.24 6.57 14.40
C SER A 43 -2.68 7.74 15.22
N GLY A 44 -3.01 7.80 16.52
CA GLY A 44 -2.49 8.81 17.45
C GLY A 44 -3.31 10.10 17.50
N PHE A 45 -4.55 10.13 16.96
CA PHE A 45 -5.43 11.29 16.94
C PHE A 45 -6.70 11.00 17.73
N ALA A 46 -6.89 11.69 18.85
CA ALA A 46 -8.12 11.61 19.65
C ALA A 46 -9.22 12.50 19.05
N ASP A 47 -10.48 12.21 19.35
CA ASP A 47 -11.63 12.98 18.88
C ASP A 47 -11.50 14.47 19.17
N LYS A 48 -11.03 14.83 20.37
CA LYS A 48 -10.79 16.22 20.77
C LYS A 48 -9.77 16.96 19.88
N ASP A 49 -8.88 16.23 19.20
CA ASP A 49 -7.92 16.86 18.30
C ASP A 49 -8.62 17.24 16.98
N TYR A 50 -9.58 16.43 16.54
CA TYR A 50 -10.46 16.74 15.40
C TYR A 50 -11.43 17.87 15.73
N GLU A 51 -12.03 17.88 16.94
CA GLU A 51 -12.90 18.96 17.41
C GLU A 51 -12.16 20.30 17.45
N LYS A 52 -10.93 20.33 17.98
CA LYS A 52 -10.07 21.53 17.96
C LYS A 52 -9.72 22.00 16.54
N ALA A 53 -9.67 21.08 15.58
CA ALA A 53 -9.46 21.41 14.17
C ALA A 53 -10.73 21.91 13.48
N GLY A 54 -11.90 21.81 14.14
CA GLY A 54 -13.20 22.30 13.66
C GLY A 54 -14.12 21.21 13.11
N ALA A 55 -13.78 19.92 13.24
CA ALA A 55 -14.68 18.83 12.91
C ALA A 55 -15.77 18.63 13.97
N GLN A 56 -16.84 17.98 13.57
CA GLN A 56 -17.87 17.46 14.45
C GLN A 56 -17.73 15.95 14.56
N ILE A 57 -17.86 15.41 15.79
CA ILE A 57 -17.76 13.97 16.02
C ILE A 57 -19.14 13.35 15.97
N LEU A 58 -19.31 12.30 15.19
CA LEU A 58 -20.52 11.49 15.11
C LEU A 58 -20.28 10.11 15.74
N PRO A 59 -21.25 9.56 16.48
CA PRO A 59 -21.05 8.32 17.21
C PRO A 59 -20.94 7.09 16.31
N THR A 60 -21.64 7.06 15.17
CA THR A 60 -21.78 5.87 14.33
C THR A 60 -21.37 6.11 12.88
N ILE A 61 -21.05 5.02 12.20
CA ILE A 61 -20.71 5.05 10.77
C ILE A 61 -21.92 5.41 9.91
N GLU A 62 -23.11 4.96 10.29
CA GLU A 62 -24.37 5.23 9.62
C GLU A 62 -24.66 6.74 9.59
N GLU A 63 -24.44 7.44 10.70
CA GLU A 63 -24.64 8.89 10.77
C GLU A 63 -23.64 9.63 9.87
N VAL A 64 -22.39 9.17 9.81
CA VAL A 64 -21.36 9.74 8.92
C VAL A 64 -21.76 9.59 7.45
N TYR A 65 -22.15 8.38 7.04
CA TYR A 65 -22.58 8.13 5.66
C TYR A 65 -23.86 8.89 5.31
N ALA A 66 -24.82 8.98 6.25
CA ALA A 66 -26.11 9.62 6.00
C ALA A 66 -25.99 11.13 5.70
N ILE A 67 -25.01 11.83 6.30
CA ILE A 67 -24.89 13.29 6.17
C ILE A 67 -23.88 13.72 5.11
N ALA A 68 -22.83 12.93 4.85
CA ALA A 68 -21.72 13.33 4.01
C ALA A 68 -22.09 13.36 2.51
N GLU A 69 -21.61 14.34 1.79
CA GLU A 69 -21.61 14.41 0.33
C GLU A 69 -20.39 13.66 -0.25
N MET A 70 -19.27 13.72 0.46
CA MET A 70 -18.05 12.97 0.14
C MET A 70 -17.61 12.15 1.33
N ILE A 71 -17.44 10.86 1.13
CA ILE A 71 -16.79 9.92 2.06
C ILE A 71 -15.34 9.78 1.67
N VAL A 72 -14.44 9.97 2.63
CA VAL A 72 -12.99 9.73 2.46
C VAL A 72 -12.58 8.60 3.38
N LYS A 73 -12.05 7.52 2.80
CA LYS A 73 -11.61 6.30 3.52
C LYS A 73 -10.17 5.95 3.17
N VAL A 74 -9.62 4.98 3.86
CA VAL A 74 -8.35 4.34 3.51
C VAL A 74 -8.61 3.10 2.68
N LYS A 75 -9.49 2.21 3.15
CA LYS A 75 -9.84 0.95 2.50
C LYS A 75 -11.23 1.00 1.89
N GLU A 76 -11.46 0.09 0.96
CA GLU A 76 -12.76 -0.14 0.34
C GLU A 76 -13.85 -0.35 1.40
N PRO A 77 -15.10 0.07 1.10
CA PRO A 77 -16.26 -0.37 1.88
C PRO A 77 -16.36 -1.90 1.91
N ILE A 78 -16.78 -2.46 3.04
CA ILE A 78 -17.07 -3.89 3.19
C ILE A 78 -18.57 -4.14 3.26
N ALA A 79 -19.01 -5.39 3.23
CA ALA A 79 -20.42 -5.78 3.06
C ALA A 79 -21.42 -5.04 3.97
N CYS A 80 -21.06 -4.78 5.24
CA CYS A 80 -21.91 -4.02 6.15
C CYS A 80 -21.99 -2.51 5.84
N GLU A 81 -21.05 -1.97 5.07
CA GLU A 81 -21.02 -0.57 4.65
C GLU A 81 -21.76 -0.36 3.31
N TYR A 82 -21.91 -1.39 2.47
CA TYR A 82 -22.54 -1.24 1.15
C TYR A 82 -23.92 -0.56 1.19
N PRO A 83 -24.84 -0.92 2.14
CA PRO A 83 -26.14 -0.28 2.22
C PRO A 83 -26.12 1.19 2.65
N LEU A 84 -24.98 1.66 3.20
CA LEU A 84 -24.83 3.02 3.69
C LEU A 84 -24.44 4.00 2.57
N VAL A 85 -23.85 3.48 1.49
CA VAL A 85 -23.42 4.30 0.34
C VAL A 85 -24.63 4.73 -0.46
N ARG A 86 -24.75 6.05 -0.71
CA ARG A 86 -25.94 6.64 -1.32
C ARG A 86 -25.72 7.02 -2.79
N GLU A 87 -26.84 7.10 -3.53
CA GLU A 87 -26.85 7.61 -4.91
C GLU A 87 -26.23 9.02 -4.98
N GLY A 88 -25.31 9.24 -5.91
CA GLY A 88 -24.59 10.50 -6.10
C GLY A 88 -23.52 10.83 -5.06
N GLN A 89 -23.38 10.05 -3.99
CA GLN A 89 -22.35 10.24 -2.98
C GLN A 89 -20.96 9.94 -3.56
N LEU A 90 -20.03 10.88 -3.39
CA LEU A 90 -18.62 10.66 -3.76
C LEU A 90 -17.92 9.80 -2.70
N VAL A 91 -17.31 8.71 -3.12
CA VAL A 91 -16.45 7.87 -2.25
C VAL A 91 -15.03 7.90 -2.80
N PHE A 92 -14.08 8.38 -2.01
CA PHE A 92 -12.68 8.53 -2.37
C PHE A 92 -11.81 7.70 -1.45
N THR A 93 -11.26 6.60 -1.95
CA THR A 93 -10.54 5.56 -1.18
C THR A 93 -9.74 4.64 -2.10
N TYR A 94 -8.97 3.67 -1.55
CA TYR A 94 -8.55 2.49 -2.28
C TYR A 94 -9.75 1.56 -2.44
N PHE A 95 -10.04 1.12 -3.66
CA PHE A 95 -11.14 0.20 -3.94
C PHE A 95 -10.68 -1.19 -4.35
N HIS A 96 -9.67 -1.28 -5.22
CA HIS A 96 -9.21 -2.55 -5.81
C HIS A 96 -10.33 -3.35 -6.49
N PHE A 97 -11.25 -2.67 -7.19
CA PHE A 97 -12.44 -3.26 -7.80
C PHE A 97 -12.19 -4.51 -8.63
N ALA A 98 -11.12 -4.54 -9.42
CA ALA A 98 -10.79 -5.69 -10.26
C ALA A 98 -10.57 -7.01 -9.50
N CYS A 99 -10.41 -6.96 -8.17
CA CYS A 99 -10.19 -8.10 -7.30
C CYS A 99 -11.44 -8.51 -6.49
N ASP A 100 -12.53 -7.72 -6.54
CA ASP A 100 -13.72 -7.91 -5.71
C ASP A 100 -14.99 -7.62 -6.50
N GLN A 101 -15.62 -8.67 -7.01
CA GLN A 101 -16.85 -8.57 -7.79
C GLN A 101 -18.03 -8.10 -6.94
N GLU A 102 -18.15 -8.59 -5.68
CA GLU A 102 -19.25 -8.23 -4.79
C GLU A 102 -19.24 -6.72 -4.46
N LEU A 103 -18.07 -6.18 -4.13
CA LEU A 103 -17.87 -4.75 -3.93
C LEU A 103 -18.25 -3.95 -5.18
N THR A 104 -17.80 -4.42 -6.36
CA THR A 104 -18.04 -3.73 -7.63
C THR A 104 -19.54 -3.66 -7.93
N GLU A 105 -20.26 -4.78 -7.82
CA GLU A 105 -21.72 -4.85 -8.01
C GLU A 105 -22.47 -3.97 -6.98
N ALA A 106 -22.02 -3.99 -5.70
CA ALA A 106 -22.62 -3.16 -4.67
C ALA A 106 -22.48 -1.66 -4.96
N MET A 107 -21.29 -1.22 -5.40
CA MET A 107 -21.06 0.19 -5.73
C MET A 107 -21.81 0.61 -7.02
N MET A 108 -21.96 -0.27 -8.00
CA MET A 108 -22.83 -0.03 -9.16
C MET A 108 -24.27 0.14 -8.73
N LYS A 109 -24.77 -0.75 -7.87
CA LYS A 109 -26.15 -0.70 -7.35
C LYS A 109 -26.42 0.54 -6.53
N SER A 110 -25.44 1.05 -5.78
CA SER A 110 -25.57 2.28 -4.98
C SER A 110 -25.70 3.54 -5.84
N LYS A 111 -25.30 3.49 -7.11
CA LYS A 111 -25.19 4.63 -8.03
C LYS A 111 -24.33 5.78 -7.47
N SER A 112 -23.37 5.46 -6.65
CA SER A 112 -22.40 6.41 -6.12
C SER A 112 -21.35 6.79 -7.18
N VAL A 113 -20.50 7.76 -6.84
CA VAL A 113 -19.31 8.13 -7.61
C VAL A 113 -18.09 7.59 -6.90
N CYS A 114 -17.46 6.56 -7.46
CA CYS A 114 -16.29 5.91 -6.88
C CYS A 114 -15.01 6.40 -7.55
N LEU A 115 -14.20 7.13 -6.79
CA LEU A 115 -12.92 7.65 -7.22
C LEU A 115 -11.81 6.90 -6.46
N ALA A 116 -11.09 6.04 -7.19
CA ALA A 116 -10.11 5.12 -6.62
C ALA A 116 -8.73 5.77 -6.53
N TYR A 117 -8.09 5.70 -5.37
CA TYR A 117 -6.73 6.22 -5.16
C TYR A 117 -5.73 5.57 -6.10
N GLU A 118 -5.82 4.26 -6.29
CA GLU A 118 -4.87 3.45 -7.06
C GLU A 118 -4.91 3.68 -8.57
N THR A 119 -5.91 4.37 -9.08
CA THR A 119 -6.02 4.67 -10.52
C THR A 119 -5.80 6.15 -10.85
N VAL A 120 -5.64 7.02 -9.85
CA VAL A 120 -5.20 8.40 -10.05
C VAL A 120 -3.76 8.40 -10.56
N VAL A 121 -3.49 9.15 -11.64
CA VAL A 121 -2.14 9.30 -12.20
C VAL A 121 -1.67 10.75 -12.14
N ASP A 122 -0.37 10.94 -12.10
CA ASP A 122 0.23 12.26 -12.27
C ASP A 122 0.50 12.56 -13.77
N LYS A 123 1.04 13.75 -14.06
CA LYS A 123 1.40 14.17 -15.42
C LYS A 123 2.45 13.28 -16.11
N ASN A 124 3.18 12.45 -15.35
CA ASN A 124 4.20 11.55 -15.85
C ASN A 124 3.68 10.11 -15.95
N GLY A 125 2.40 9.87 -15.61
CA GLY A 125 1.79 8.53 -15.58
C GLY A 125 2.12 7.72 -14.34
N ALA A 126 2.76 8.31 -13.31
CA ALA A 126 2.98 7.65 -12.04
C ALA A 126 1.70 7.65 -11.19
N LEU A 127 1.63 6.77 -10.20
CA LEU A 127 0.48 6.58 -9.31
C LEU A 127 0.74 7.25 -7.94
N PRO A 128 0.54 8.57 -7.83
CA PRO A 128 1.01 9.36 -6.69
C PRO A 128 0.38 8.96 -5.36
N LEU A 129 -0.81 8.38 -5.38
CA LEU A 129 -1.51 7.97 -4.15
C LEU A 129 -1.13 6.55 -3.71
N LEU A 130 -0.48 5.74 -4.56
CA LEU A 130 0.14 4.47 -4.18
C LEU A 130 1.56 4.65 -3.61
N VAL A 131 2.28 5.70 -4.03
CA VAL A 131 3.68 5.95 -3.63
C VAL A 131 3.88 5.88 -2.12
N PRO A 132 3.11 6.59 -1.27
CA PRO A 132 3.35 6.60 0.18
C PRO A 132 3.28 5.22 0.81
N MET A 133 2.31 4.42 0.40
CA MET A 133 2.14 3.06 0.93
C MET A 133 3.23 2.11 0.43
N SER A 134 3.69 2.30 -0.80
CA SER A 134 4.83 1.57 -1.35
C SER A 134 6.14 1.90 -0.62
N GLU A 135 6.34 3.16 -0.24
CA GLU A 135 7.49 3.59 0.57
C GLU A 135 7.46 2.96 1.97
N VAL A 136 6.31 3.01 2.64
CA VAL A 136 6.13 2.37 3.96
C VAL A 136 6.34 0.86 3.85
N ALA A 137 5.73 0.20 2.85
CA ALA A 137 5.85 -1.24 2.67
C ALA A 137 7.30 -1.68 2.43
N GLY A 138 8.06 -0.96 1.60
CA GLY A 138 9.48 -1.26 1.36
C GLY A 138 10.33 -1.13 2.64
N ARG A 139 10.12 -0.08 3.42
CA ARG A 139 10.81 0.13 4.70
C ARG A 139 10.46 -0.94 5.72
N MET A 140 9.18 -1.26 5.85
CA MET A 140 8.69 -2.33 6.71
C MET A 140 9.22 -3.69 6.28
N GLY A 141 9.30 -4.00 4.99
CA GLY A 141 9.86 -5.25 4.49
C GLY A 141 11.29 -5.49 4.96
N CYS A 142 12.12 -4.44 5.01
CA CYS A 142 13.45 -4.52 5.59
C CYS A 142 13.41 -4.69 7.13
N GLN A 143 12.55 -3.95 7.83
CA GLN A 143 12.42 -4.00 9.28
C GLN A 143 11.99 -5.38 9.76
N GLU A 144 10.93 -5.94 9.18
CA GLU A 144 10.43 -7.27 9.50
C GLU A 144 11.41 -8.36 9.05
N GLY A 145 12.02 -8.22 7.88
CA GLY A 145 13.08 -9.13 7.43
C GLY A 145 14.24 -9.21 8.42
N ALA A 146 14.69 -8.08 8.94
CA ALA A 146 15.74 -8.04 9.97
C ALA A 146 15.30 -8.71 11.27
N ARG A 147 14.05 -8.48 11.71
CA ARG A 147 13.47 -9.11 12.90
C ARG A 147 13.40 -10.63 12.78
N PHE A 148 12.92 -11.13 11.65
CA PHE A 148 12.76 -12.58 11.45
C PHE A 148 14.07 -13.30 11.14
N LEU A 149 15.18 -12.61 10.90
CA LEU A 149 16.52 -13.21 10.92
C LEU A 149 17.01 -13.58 12.34
N GLU A 150 16.37 -13.04 13.38
CA GLU A 150 16.70 -13.37 14.76
C GLU A 150 16.36 -14.84 15.10
N LYS A 151 17.20 -15.49 15.91
CA LYS A 151 16.99 -16.91 16.28
C LYS A 151 15.67 -17.18 16.99
N PRO A 152 15.20 -16.35 17.93
CA PRO A 152 13.90 -16.54 18.59
C PRO A 152 12.70 -16.47 17.64
N GLN A 153 12.88 -15.86 16.45
CA GLN A 153 11.84 -15.70 15.43
C GLN A 153 11.90 -16.77 14.33
N GLY A 154 12.70 -17.83 14.52
CA GLY A 154 12.87 -18.88 13.52
C GLY A 154 14.05 -18.67 12.55
N GLY A 155 14.62 -17.47 12.53
CA GLY A 155 15.74 -17.11 11.67
C GLY A 155 17.04 -17.79 12.06
N ARG A 156 18.06 -17.58 11.24
CA ARG A 156 19.38 -18.19 11.43
C ARG A 156 20.29 -17.47 12.45
N GLY A 157 19.80 -16.41 13.11
CA GLY A 157 20.54 -15.67 14.14
C GLY A 157 21.58 -14.70 13.56
N ILE A 158 21.20 -13.95 12.54
CA ILE A 158 22.08 -12.99 11.84
C ILE A 158 21.64 -11.56 12.18
N LEU A 159 22.60 -10.74 12.60
CA LEU A 159 22.44 -9.30 12.74
C LEU A 159 22.68 -8.62 11.38
N LEU A 160 21.72 -7.83 10.91
CA LEU A 160 21.72 -7.28 9.55
C LEU A 160 23.01 -6.48 9.23
N GLY A 161 23.45 -5.61 10.14
CA GLY A 161 24.63 -4.77 9.94
C GLY A 161 25.96 -5.42 10.32
N GLY A 162 25.96 -6.64 10.87
CA GLY A 162 27.16 -7.23 11.45
C GLY A 162 27.71 -6.44 12.64
N VAL A 163 28.95 -6.69 13.02
CA VAL A 163 29.72 -5.94 14.04
C VAL A 163 31.20 -5.90 13.64
N PRO A 164 32.03 -5.05 14.23
CA PRO A 164 33.48 -5.07 13.95
C PRO A 164 34.07 -6.48 14.04
N GLY A 165 34.70 -6.94 12.96
CA GLY A 165 35.23 -8.29 12.82
C GLY A 165 34.25 -9.34 12.29
N VAL A 166 32.95 -9.03 12.15
CA VAL A 166 31.90 -9.92 11.60
C VAL A 166 31.25 -9.24 10.42
N LYS A 167 31.19 -9.93 9.28
CA LYS A 167 30.57 -9.41 8.07
C LYS A 167 29.06 -9.14 8.28
N PRO A 168 28.48 -8.10 7.63
CA PRO A 168 27.05 -7.89 7.64
C PRO A 168 26.30 -8.98 6.89
N ALA A 169 24.99 -9.07 7.10
CA ALA A 169 24.09 -9.89 6.32
C ALA A 169 24.06 -9.43 4.86
N LYS A 170 23.79 -10.38 3.97
CA LYS A 170 23.55 -10.11 2.56
C LYS A 170 22.05 -10.03 2.29
N VAL A 171 21.61 -8.92 1.71
CA VAL A 171 20.21 -8.65 1.37
C VAL A 171 20.08 -8.58 -0.15
N LEU A 172 19.17 -9.39 -0.70
CA LEU A 172 18.81 -9.39 -2.11
C LEU A 172 17.42 -8.76 -2.27
N VAL A 173 17.32 -7.68 -3.01
CA VAL A 173 16.05 -7.00 -3.31
C VAL A 173 15.68 -7.26 -4.77
N LEU A 174 14.53 -7.89 -5.00
CA LEU A 174 14.02 -8.21 -6.33
C LEU A 174 12.97 -7.17 -6.74
N GLY A 175 13.33 -6.32 -7.70
CA GLY A 175 12.56 -5.17 -8.17
C GLY A 175 13.12 -3.84 -7.68
N GLY A 176 13.47 -2.97 -8.60
CA GLY A 176 14.02 -1.63 -8.34
C GLY A 176 12.97 -0.51 -8.32
N GLY A 177 11.68 -0.82 -8.15
CA GLY A 177 10.58 0.13 -8.02
C GLY A 177 10.63 0.91 -6.70
N ILE A 178 9.52 1.56 -6.32
CA ILE A 178 9.44 2.35 -5.08
C ILE A 178 9.66 1.48 -3.85
N VAL A 179 8.99 0.33 -3.78
CA VAL A 179 9.13 -0.64 -2.67
C VAL A 179 10.58 -1.09 -2.53
N GLY A 180 11.18 -1.62 -3.60
CA GLY A 180 12.54 -2.16 -3.54
C GLY A 180 13.60 -1.10 -3.28
N THR A 181 13.44 0.11 -3.82
CA THR A 181 14.31 1.26 -3.53
C THR A 181 14.31 1.58 -2.04
N ASN A 182 13.14 1.65 -1.41
CA ASN A 182 13.02 1.94 0.02
C ASN A 182 13.53 0.78 0.89
N ALA A 183 13.28 -0.48 0.50
CA ALA A 183 13.82 -1.64 1.17
C ALA A 183 15.35 -1.65 1.13
N ALA A 184 15.96 -1.40 -0.04
CA ALA A 184 17.40 -1.35 -0.21
C ALA A 184 18.05 -0.20 0.58
N LEU A 185 17.42 1.00 0.60
CA LEU A 185 17.88 2.13 1.42
C LEU A 185 17.88 1.81 2.91
N MET A 186 16.83 1.17 3.42
CA MET A 186 16.75 0.78 4.83
C MET A 186 17.79 -0.28 5.18
N ALA A 187 17.92 -1.33 4.36
CA ALA A 187 18.92 -2.37 4.57
C ALA A 187 20.35 -1.82 4.54
N ALA A 188 20.64 -0.94 3.58
CA ALA A 188 21.94 -0.26 3.49
C ALA A 188 22.20 0.66 4.68
N GLY A 189 21.17 1.37 5.15
CA GLY A 189 21.25 2.24 6.34
C GLY A 189 21.52 1.47 7.63
N LEU A 190 21.06 0.22 7.72
CA LEU A 190 21.39 -0.71 8.80
C LEU A 190 22.77 -1.37 8.63
N GLY A 191 23.49 -1.08 7.54
CA GLY A 191 24.84 -1.56 7.30
C GLY A 191 24.95 -2.90 6.54
N ALA A 192 23.85 -3.42 5.98
CA ALA A 192 23.86 -4.66 5.21
C ALA A 192 24.67 -4.54 3.90
N ASP A 193 25.13 -5.67 3.35
CA ASP A 193 25.60 -5.78 1.97
C ASP A 193 24.38 -6.05 1.08
N VAL A 194 23.99 -5.06 0.24
CA VAL A 194 22.74 -5.09 -0.48
C VAL A 194 22.98 -5.28 -1.99
N THR A 195 22.24 -6.18 -2.62
CA THR A 195 22.11 -6.28 -4.07
C THR A 195 20.65 -5.98 -4.46
N ILE A 196 20.43 -4.99 -5.35
CA ILE A 196 19.10 -4.69 -5.90
C ILE A 196 19.04 -5.08 -7.36
N CYS A 197 18.01 -5.86 -7.73
CA CYS A 197 17.78 -6.37 -9.07
C CYS A 197 16.64 -5.66 -9.77
N ASP A 198 16.81 -5.38 -11.07
CA ASP A 198 15.73 -4.93 -11.96
C ASP A 198 16.03 -5.38 -13.40
N ILE A 199 14.99 -5.48 -14.24
CA ILE A 199 15.13 -5.76 -15.67
C ILE A 199 15.41 -4.50 -16.49
N SER A 200 15.14 -3.33 -15.93
CA SER A 200 15.32 -2.04 -16.60
C SER A 200 16.72 -1.49 -16.40
N LEU A 201 17.56 -1.53 -17.41
CA LEU A 201 18.89 -0.92 -17.35
C LEU A 201 18.86 0.60 -17.05
N PRO A 202 17.94 1.41 -17.60
CA PRO A 202 17.78 2.80 -17.19
C PRO A 202 17.51 2.94 -15.68
N ARG A 203 16.67 2.05 -15.11
CA ARG A 203 16.39 2.05 -13.67
C ARG A 203 17.64 1.68 -12.86
N LEU A 204 18.37 0.66 -13.28
CA LEU A 204 19.61 0.24 -12.61
C LEU A 204 20.67 1.36 -12.64
N ARG A 205 20.81 2.10 -13.75
CA ARG A 205 21.71 3.28 -13.83
C ARG A 205 21.31 4.33 -12.81
N HIS A 206 20.05 4.71 -12.79
CA HIS A 206 19.55 5.66 -11.80
C HIS A 206 19.79 5.20 -10.36
N LEU A 207 19.51 3.94 -10.05
CA LEU A 207 19.78 3.38 -8.73
C LEU A 207 21.27 3.41 -8.38
N SER A 208 22.17 3.13 -9.32
CA SER A 208 23.61 3.18 -9.07
C SER A 208 24.12 4.60 -8.75
N GLU A 209 23.40 5.64 -9.18
CA GLU A 209 23.73 7.03 -8.91
C GLU A 209 23.23 7.51 -7.53
N ILE A 210 22.04 7.03 -7.10
CA ILE A 210 21.37 7.53 -5.89
C ILE A 210 21.56 6.67 -4.64
N MET A 211 21.95 5.40 -4.82
CA MET A 211 22.07 4.47 -3.71
C MET A 211 23.40 4.63 -2.94
N PRO A 212 23.43 4.30 -1.63
CA PRO A 212 24.66 4.18 -0.88
C PRO A 212 25.64 3.15 -1.48
N LYS A 213 26.94 3.31 -1.21
CA LYS A 213 28.01 2.50 -1.82
C LYS A 213 27.95 1.00 -1.45
N ASN A 214 27.25 0.64 -0.39
CA ASN A 214 27.00 -0.75 0.02
C ASN A 214 25.79 -1.37 -0.69
N VAL A 215 25.17 -0.67 -1.66
CA VAL A 215 24.14 -1.19 -2.56
C VAL A 215 24.75 -1.41 -3.95
N LYS A 216 24.63 -2.61 -4.46
CA LYS A 216 25.04 -3.02 -5.80
C LYS A 216 23.81 -3.23 -6.65
N THR A 217 23.88 -2.86 -7.92
CA THR A 217 22.80 -3.10 -8.89
C THR A 217 23.13 -4.33 -9.73
N LEU A 218 22.14 -5.18 -10.01
CA LEU A 218 22.29 -6.39 -10.78
C LEU A 218 21.09 -6.55 -11.74
N PHE A 219 21.35 -7.01 -12.97
CA PHE A 219 20.28 -7.31 -13.93
C PHE A 219 19.49 -8.53 -13.44
N SER A 220 18.17 -8.40 -13.37
CA SER A 220 17.27 -9.47 -12.89
C SER A 220 17.13 -10.54 -13.98
N SER A 221 17.85 -11.64 -13.82
CA SER A 221 17.68 -12.88 -14.58
C SER A 221 17.67 -14.07 -13.64
N THR A 222 17.04 -15.16 -14.03
CA THR A 222 17.01 -16.40 -13.23
C THR A 222 18.42 -16.81 -12.82
N TYR A 223 19.36 -16.82 -13.77
CA TYR A 223 20.75 -17.18 -13.50
C TYR A 223 21.39 -16.29 -12.42
N ASN A 224 21.24 -14.96 -12.53
CA ASN A 224 21.83 -14.05 -11.55
C ASN A 224 21.22 -14.21 -10.16
N ILE A 225 19.90 -14.43 -10.08
CA ILE A 225 19.21 -14.69 -8.81
C ILE A 225 19.74 -15.98 -8.19
N GLU A 226 19.85 -17.08 -8.96
CA GLU A 226 20.41 -18.35 -8.49
C GLU A 226 21.84 -18.20 -7.94
N GLN A 227 22.67 -17.36 -8.57
CA GLN A 227 24.04 -17.11 -8.10
C GLN A 227 24.09 -16.29 -6.78
N GLU A 228 23.11 -15.45 -6.53
CA GLU A 228 23.04 -14.63 -5.31
C GLU A 228 22.51 -15.42 -4.10
N LEU A 229 21.50 -16.31 -4.31
CA LEU A 229 20.78 -17.01 -3.24
C LEU A 229 21.67 -17.78 -2.23
N PRO A 230 22.74 -18.50 -2.63
CA PRO A 230 23.57 -19.27 -1.67
C PRO A 230 24.23 -18.46 -0.58
N THR A 231 24.44 -17.18 -0.82
CA THR A 231 25.08 -16.26 0.13
C THR A 231 24.10 -15.26 0.76
N THR A 232 22.86 -15.23 0.31
CA THR A 232 21.83 -14.30 0.77
C THR A 232 21.20 -14.77 2.07
N ASP A 233 21.02 -13.84 2.99
CA ASP A 233 20.37 -14.07 4.29
C ASP A 233 18.91 -13.59 4.30
N LEU A 234 18.62 -12.51 3.55
CA LEU A 234 17.29 -11.90 3.40
C LEU A 234 17.00 -11.60 1.94
N VAL A 235 15.89 -12.11 1.42
CA VAL A 235 15.36 -11.72 0.10
C VAL A 235 14.09 -10.90 0.29
N ILE A 236 13.98 -9.76 -0.40
CA ILE A 236 12.79 -8.92 -0.40
C ILE A 236 12.22 -8.88 -1.81
N GLY A 237 11.04 -9.48 -1.99
CA GLY A 237 10.27 -9.46 -3.22
C GLY A 237 9.49 -8.15 -3.34
N ALA A 238 9.83 -7.34 -4.34
CA ALA A 238 9.32 -5.98 -4.51
C ALA A 238 8.90 -5.67 -5.96
N VAL A 239 8.60 -6.71 -6.74
CA VAL A 239 8.12 -6.55 -8.12
C VAL A 239 6.61 -6.40 -8.12
N LEU A 240 6.15 -5.35 -8.78
CA LEU A 240 4.74 -5.07 -9.00
C LEU A 240 4.55 -4.75 -10.48
N ILE A 241 3.69 -5.53 -11.15
CA ILE A 241 3.30 -5.27 -12.53
C ILE A 241 1.84 -4.81 -12.52
N PRO A 242 1.57 -3.52 -12.82
CA PRO A 242 0.20 -3.01 -12.82
C PRO A 242 -0.70 -3.83 -13.75
N GLY A 243 -1.83 -4.34 -13.22
CA GLY A 243 -2.82 -5.09 -14.00
C GLY A 243 -2.42 -6.53 -14.37
N ALA A 244 -1.28 -7.06 -13.89
CA ALA A 244 -0.87 -8.44 -14.15
C ALA A 244 -0.40 -9.14 -12.87
N LYS A 245 -0.43 -10.47 -12.88
CA LYS A 245 0.16 -11.26 -11.80
C LYS A 245 1.67 -11.06 -11.78
N THR A 246 2.22 -10.94 -10.59
CA THR A 246 3.66 -10.88 -10.37
C THR A 246 4.31 -12.20 -10.82
N PRO A 247 5.42 -12.18 -11.58
CA PRO A 247 6.14 -13.39 -11.92
C PRO A 247 6.83 -13.99 -10.70
N HIS A 248 6.86 -15.31 -10.58
CA HIS A 248 7.63 -15.99 -9.56
C HIS A 248 9.12 -15.92 -9.91
N LEU A 249 9.87 -15.12 -9.18
CA LEU A 249 11.31 -14.90 -9.38
C LEU A 249 12.18 -15.87 -8.58
N VAL A 250 11.63 -16.42 -7.49
CA VAL A 250 12.25 -17.51 -6.72
C VAL A 250 11.29 -18.69 -6.74
N THR A 251 11.72 -19.80 -7.35
CA THR A 251 10.95 -21.05 -7.40
C THR A 251 11.15 -21.87 -6.13
N LYS A 252 10.31 -22.88 -5.94
CA LYS A 252 10.44 -23.80 -4.81
C LYS A 252 11.79 -24.51 -4.81
N ASP A 253 12.29 -24.95 -5.98
CA ASP A 253 13.58 -25.62 -6.11
C ASP A 253 14.75 -24.72 -5.73
N MET A 254 14.66 -23.43 -6.01
CA MET A 254 15.67 -22.43 -5.63
C MET A 254 15.83 -22.26 -4.11
N LEU A 255 14.82 -22.63 -3.31
CA LEU A 255 14.94 -22.60 -1.83
C LEU A 255 16.07 -23.51 -1.35
N GLN A 256 16.37 -24.57 -2.07
CA GLN A 256 17.48 -25.50 -1.75
C GLN A 256 18.86 -24.85 -1.88
N LEU A 257 18.98 -23.74 -2.62
CA LEU A 257 20.21 -22.95 -2.72
C LEU A 257 20.42 -22.07 -1.49
N MET A 258 19.38 -21.78 -0.75
CA MET A 258 19.42 -20.87 0.40
C MET A 258 19.84 -21.59 1.68
N ARG A 259 20.40 -20.82 2.59
CA ARG A 259 20.75 -21.32 3.91
C ARG A 259 19.51 -21.42 4.79
N LYS A 260 19.36 -22.51 5.54
CA LYS A 260 18.24 -22.67 6.48
C LYS A 260 18.18 -21.51 7.50
N GLY A 261 16.97 -21.02 7.76
CA GLY A 261 16.72 -19.86 8.59
C GLY A 261 16.97 -18.52 7.87
N SER A 262 17.27 -18.51 6.56
CA SER A 262 17.16 -17.31 5.75
C SER A 262 15.70 -16.89 5.64
N VAL A 263 15.46 -15.61 5.32
CA VAL A 263 14.11 -15.01 5.32
C VAL A 263 13.75 -14.54 3.91
N LEU A 264 12.53 -14.86 3.48
CA LEU A 264 11.86 -14.29 2.31
C LEU A 264 10.76 -13.34 2.78
N VAL A 265 10.81 -12.08 2.36
CA VAL A 265 9.76 -11.09 2.59
C VAL A 265 9.09 -10.80 1.26
N ASP A 266 7.82 -11.16 1.11
CA ASP A 266 7.06 -10.91 -0.10
C ASP A 266 6.15 -9.68 0.06
N VAL A 267 6.64 -8.53 -0.40
CA VAL A 267 5.86 -7.28 -0.32
C VAL A 267 4.79 -7.21 -1.43
N ALA A 268 4.93 -8.03 -2.48
CA ALA A 268 3.99 -8.08 -3.60
C ALA A 268 2.87 -9.13 -3.40
N ILE A 269 2.70 -9.64 -2.19
CA ILE A 269 1.76 -10.74 -1.90
C ILE A 269 0.32 -10.43 -2.30
N ASP A 270 -0.13 -9.18 -2.17
CA ASP A 270 -1.48 -8.73 -2.56
C ASP A 270 -1.76 -8.91 -4.08
N GLN A 271 -0.71 -9.13 -4.88
CA GLN A 271 -0.78 -9.38 -6.34
C GLN A 271 -0.22 -10.75 -6.74
N GLY A 272 -0.29 -11.73 -5.84
CA GLY A 272 0.10 -13.10 -6.07
C GLY A 272 1.53 -13.45 -5.62
N GLY A 273 2.34 -12.46 -5.24
CA GLY A 273 3.67 -12.67 -4.69
C GLY A 273 4.78 -12.89 -5.73
N CYS A 274 6.02 -12.64 -5.32
CA CYS A 274 7.24 -12.82 -6.13
C CYS A 274 7.84 -14.22 -6.01
N PHE A 275 7.38 -15.04 -5.07
CA PHE A 275 7.92 -16.37 -4.81
C PHE A 275 6.88 -17.44 -5.04
N GLU A 276 7.25 -18.55 -5.66
CA GLU A 276 6.35 -19.66 -5.96
C GLU A 276 5.68 -20.23 -4.69
N THR A 277 6.39 -20.16 -3.56
CA THR A 277 5.93 -20.66 -2.26
C THR A 277 5.18 -19.62 -1.43
N SER A 278 4.95 -18.42 -1.96
CA SER A 278 4.23 -17.36 -1.25
C SER A 278 2.74 -17.65 -1.15
N HIS A 279 2.20 -17.45 0.06
CA HIS A 279 0.76 -17.33 0.30
C HIS A 279 0.49 -16.23 1.34
N PRO A 280 -0.65 -15.54 1.27
CA PRO A 280 -0.95 -14.45 2.19
C PRO A 280 -0.98 -14.89 3.64
N THR A 281 -0.37 -14.07 4.51
CA THR A 281 -0.42 -14.19 5.97
C THR A 281 -1.02 -12.93 6.59
N THR A 282 -1.19 -12.93 7.91
CA THR A 282 -1.77 -11.82 8.66
C THR A 282 -0.78 -11.25 9.67
N HIS A 283 -1.06 -10.07 10.22
CA HIS A 283 -0.23 -9.50 11.29
C HIS A 283 -0.25 -10.34 12.59
N ALA A 284 -1.30 -11.17 12.80
CA ALA A 284 -1.40 -12.05 13.96
C ALA A 284 -0.52 -13.31 13.80
N GLU A 285 -0.46 -13.86 12.60
CA GLU A 285 0.37 -15.01 12.22
C GLU A 285 1.19 -14.64 10.99
N PRO A 286 2.31 -13.89 11.16
CA PRO A 286 2.96 -13.21 10.05
C PRO A 286 3.87 -14.09 9.22
N ILE A 287 4.30 -15.24 9.73
CA ILE A 287 5.30 -16.10 9.09
C ILE A 287 4.85 -17.56 9.00
N TYR A 288 5.46 -18.26 8.07
CA TYR A 288 5.49 -19.72 7.98
C TYR A 288 6.84 -20.17 7.45
N GLU A 289 7.11 -21.47 7.50
CA GLU A 289 8.38 -22.05 7.05
C GLU A 289 8.13 -23.03 5.89
N VAL A 290 8.95 -22.93 4.84
CA VAL A 290 9.02 -23.91 3.75
C VAL A 290 10.48 -24.30 3.56
N ASP A 291 10.77 -25.60 3.62
CA ASP A 291 12.12 -26.17 3.42
C ASP A 291 13.21 -25.51 4.29
N GLY A 292 12.85 -25.07 5.51
CA GLY A 292 13.75 -24.40 6.43
C GLY A 292 13.96 -22.91 6.15
N ILE A 293 13.19 -22.31 5.25
CA ILE A 293 13.24 -20.89 4.91
C ILE A 293 12.00 -20.19 5.47
N VAL A 294 12.20 -19.12 6.22
CA VAL A 294 11.13 -18.33 6.84
C VAL A 294 10.50 -17.41 5.79
N HIS A 295 9.18 -17.48 5.68
CA HIS A 295 8.40 -16.62 4.76
C HIS A 295 7.59 -15.61 5.56
N TYR A 296 7.74 -14.33 5.24
CA TYR A 296 6.90 -13.24 5.73
C TYR A 296 6.10 -12.68 4.54
N CYS A 297 4.81 -12.96 4.50
CA CYS A 297 3.93 -12.65 3.38
C CYS A 297 2.67 -11.93 3.85
N VAL A 298 2.81 -10.99 4.78
CA VAL A 298 1.68 -10.27 5.38
C VAL A 298 1.02 -9.36 4.36
N ALA A 299 -0.28 -9.57 4.14
CA ALA A 299 -1.10 -8.64 3.37
C ALA A 299 -1.28 -7.31 4.15
N ASN A 300 -1.31 -6.19 3.43
CA ASN A 300 -1.46 -4.87 4.03
C ASN A 300 -0.35 -4.50 5.03
N ILE A 301 0.91 -4.74 4.68
CA ILE A 301 2.08 -4.40 5.50
C ILE A 301 2.03 -2.98 6.10
N PRO A 302 1.63 -1.90 5.36
CA PRO A 302 1.54 -0.56 5.91
C PRO A 302 0.54 -0.38 7.06
N GLY A 303 -0.42 -1.29 7.21
CA GLY A 303 -1.39 -1.29 8.32
C GLY A 303 -0.74 -1.51 9.70
N ALA A 304 0.45 -2.11 9.75
CA ALA A 304 1.19 -2.34 11.00
C ALA A 304 1.71 -1.06 11.66
N VAL A 305 1.87 0.01 10.90
CA VAL A 305 2.41 1.31 11.39
C VAL A 305 1.44 2.45 11.09
N PRO A 306 0.23 2.43 11.67
CA PRO A 306 -0.87 3.31 11.28
C PRO A 306 -0.55 4.79 11.48
N CYS A 307 0.21 5.16 12.50
CA CYS A 307 0.63 6.55 12.72
C CYS A 307 1.45 7.09 11.54
N THR A 308 2.47 6.35 11.10
CA THR A 308 3.32 6.73 9.97
C THR A 308 2.53 6.69 8.66
N SER A 309 1.77 5.61 8.45
CA SER A 309 1.02 5.38 7.21
C SER A 309 -0.09 6.40 7.01
N THR A 310 -0.80 6.79 8.07
CA THR A 310 -1.82 7.85 8.01
C THR A 310 -1.21 9.17 7.59
N LEU A 311 -0.11 9.60 8.23
CA LEU A 311 0.56 10.85 7.87
C LEU A 311 1.06 10.83 6.43
N ALA A 312 1.70 9.74 6.00
CA ALA A 312 2.21 9.61 4.65
C ALA A 312 1.10 9.62 3.59
N LEU A 313 0.01 8.87 3.83
CA LEU A 313 -1.14 8.81 2.94
C LEU A 313 -1.85 10.17 2.85
N THR A 314 -2.18 10.76 3.99
CA THR A 314 -2.94 12.01 4.03
C THR A 314 -2.19 13.19 3.43
N ASN A 315 -0.85 13.22 3.53
CA ASN A 315 -0.03 14.22 2.83
C ASN A 315 -0.21 14.12 1.30
N ALA A 316 -0.39 12.92 0.77
CA ALA A 316 -0.60 12.73 -0.67
C ALA A 316 -2.05 12.94 -1.10
N THR A 317 -3.03 12.52 -0.28
CA THR A 317 -4.46 12.57 -0.65
C THR A 317 -5.07 13.95 -0.40
N LEU A 318 -4.62 14.70 0.60
CA LEU A 318 -5.20 16.00 0.99
C LEU A 318 -5.33 16.98 -0.17
N PRO A 319 -4.34 17.19 -1.06
CA PRO A 319 -4.50 18.12 -2.20
C PRO A 319 -5.67 17.75 -3.13
N TYR A 320 -5.92 16.44 -3.29
CA TYR A 320 -7.04 15.94 -4.09
C TYR A 320 -8.37 16.11 -3.35
N VAL A 321 -8.41 15.79 -2.06
CA VAL A 321 -9.60 16.00 -1.21
C VAL A 321 -10.03 17.47 -1.21
N LEU A 322 -9.08 18.40 -1.05
CA LEU A 322 -9.34 19.85 -1.12
C LEU A 322 -9.93 20.25 -2.47
N ARG A 323 -9.33 19.78 -3.57
CA ARG A 323 -9.82 20.09 -4.92
C ARG A 323 -11.22 19.54 -5.16
N LEU A 324 -11.49 18.31 -4.75
CA LEU A 324 -12.81 17.68 -4.84
C LEU A 324 -13.85 18.43 -3.99
N ALA A 325 -13.44 18.87 -2.79
CA ALA A 325 -14.32 19.64 -1.90
C ALA A 325 -14.64 21.03 -2.45
N ASP A 326 -13.61 21.75 -2.97
CA ASP A 326 -13.76 23.12 -3.49
C ASP A 326 -14.58 23.18 -4.78
N MET A 327 -14.40 22.21 -5.69
CA MET A 327 -14.93 22.28 -7.06
C MET A 327 -16.07 21.31 -7.37
N GLY A 328 -16.27 20.29 -6.55
CA GLY A 328 -17.04 19.10 -6.89
C GLY A 328 -16.26 18.17 -7.83
N TRP A 329 -16.61 16.89 -7.85
CA TRP A 329 -15.86 15.86 -8.57
C TRP A 329 -15.82 16.08 -10.09
N GLU A 330 -16.91 16.56 -10.70
CA GLU A 330 -17.01 16.80 -12.14
C GLU A 330 -15.99 17.82 -12.60
N LYS A 331 -16.04 19.03 -12.03
CA LYS A 331 -15.11 20.12 -12.38
C LYS A 331 -13.67 19.80 -11.99
N ALA A 332 -13.45 19.11 -10.87
CA ALA A 332 -12.12 18.68 -10.45
C ALA A 332 -11.49 17.70 -11.45
N CYS A 333 -12.29 16.75 -11.97
CA CYS A 333 -11.84 15.79 -12.98
C CYS A 333 -11.68 16.41 -14.37
N GLU A 334 -12.47 17.45 -14.72
CA GLU A 334 -12.27 18.23 -15.95
C GLU A 334 -10.96 19.01 -15.91
N ALA A 335 -10.63 19.60 -14.76
CA ALA A 335 -9.42 20.38 -14.58
C ALA A 335 -8.14 19.52 -14.44
N ASP A 336 -8.27 18.26 -14.03
CA ASP A 336 -7.17 17.34 -13.82
C ASP A 336 -7.41 15.98 -14.49
N PRO A 337 -6.88 15.77 -15.72
CA PRO A 337 -7.02 14.51 -16.43
C PRO A 337 -6.45 13.30 -15.68
N GLY A 338 -5.47 13.52 -14.79
CA GLY A 338 -4.91 12.48 -13.96
C GLY A 338 -5.87 12.04 -12.86
N LEU A 339 -6.53 13.00 -12.21
CA LEU A 339 -7.60 12.73 -11.24
C LEU A 339 -8.79 12.04 -11.91
N LYS A 340 -9.14 12.44 -13.15
CA LYS A 340 -10.23 11.82 -13.93
C LYS A 340 -10.02 10.31 -14.10
N LYS A 341 -8.78 9.83 -14.25
CA LYS A 341 -8.48 8.39 -14.31
C LYS A 341 -8.77 7.65 -12.99
N GLY A 342 -8.94 8.39 -11.90
CA GLY A 342 -9.40 7.85 -10.62
C GLY A 342 -10.86 7.39 -10.64
N LEU A 343 -11.69 7.90 -11.56
CA LEU A 343 -13.08 7.48 -11.67
C LEU A 343 -13.16 6.04 -12.14
N ASN A 344 -13.75 5.17 -11.34
CA ASN A 344 -13.94 3.76 -11.66
C ASN A 344 -15.41 3.42 -11.90
N ILE A 345 -16.31 3.93 -11.06
CA ILE A 345 -17.77 3.77 -11.19
C ILE A 345 -18.40 5.15 -11.05
N VAL A 346 -19.34 5.49 -11.94
CA VAL A 346 -20.09 6.74 -11.91
C VAL A 346 -21.57 6.44 -12.18
N ASN A 347 -22.42 6.80 -11.23
CA ASN A 347 -23.88 6.65 -11.37
C ASN A 347 -24.31 5.23 -11.79
N GLY A 348 -23.67 4.22 -11.22
CA GLY A 348 -23.98 2.81 -11.48
C GLY A 348 -23.30 2.21 -12.72
N LYS A 349 -22.48 2.97 -13.44
CA LYS A 349 -21.76 2.50 -14.63
C LYS A 349 -20.25 2.42 -14.36
N ILE A 350 -19.62 1.34 -14.81
CA ILE A 350 -18.17 1.21 -14.81
C ILE A 350 -17.61 2.11 -15.91
N VAL A 351 -16.67 2.98 -15.53
CA VAL A 351 -16.00 3.92 -16.45
C VAL A 351 -14.50 3.66 -16.59
N PHE A 352 -13.95 2.74 -15.80
CA PHE A 352 -12.55 2.33 -15.86
C PHE A 352 -12.42 0.95 -16.52
N PRO A 353 -11.81 0.84 -17.73
CA PRO A 353 -11.82 -0.38 -18.53
C PRO A 353 -11.31 -1.63 -17.83
N ALA A 354 -10.21 -1.51 -17.07
CA ALA A 354 -9.61 -2.67 -16.41
C ALA A 354 -10.54 -3.34 -15.37
N VAL A 355 -11.52 -2.62 -14.82
CA VAL A 355 -12.52 -3.20 -13.92
C VAL A 355 -13.51 -4.06 -14.70
N ALA A 356 -13.99 -3.59 -15.84
CA ALA A 356 -14.89 -4.37 -16.70
C ALA A 356 -14.19 -5.61 -17.27
N GLU A 357 -12.97 -5.43 -17.77
CA GLU A 357 -12.13 -6.51 -18.32
C GLU A 357 -11.88 -7.64 -17.29
N ALA A 358 -11.65 -7.29 -16.01
CA ALA A 358 -11.39 -8.26 -14.95
C ALA A 358 -12.54 -9.27 -14.75
N PHE A 359 -13.77 -8.86 -15.04
CA PHE A 359 -14.97 -9.70 -14.88
C PHE A 359 -15.58 -10.13 -16.21
N GLY A 360 -14.99 -9.75 -17.35
CA GLY A 360 -15.54 -10.03 -18.67
C GLY A 360 -16.84 -9.30 -18.95
N TRP A 361 -17.05 -8.11 -18.34
CA TRP A 361 -18.23 -7.28 -18.55
C TRP A 361 -18.01 -6.28 -19.69
N GLU A 362 -19.08 -6.00 -20.43
CA GLU A 362 -19.05 -4.94 -21.43
C GLU A 362 -19.20 -3.56 -20.75
N MET A 363 -18.43 -2.59 -21.23
CA MET A 363 -18.61 -1.19 -20.83
C MET A 363 -19.82 -0.60 -21.57
N GLU A 364 -20.78 -0.06 -20.84
CA GLU A 364 -21.92 0.66 -21.40
C GLU A 364 -21.58 2.12 -21.78
#